data_ab57307e5fb8c158ab514bc960cc4d1f
#
_entry.id   ab57307e5fb8c158ab514bc960cc4d1f
#
_cell.length_a   1.000
_cell.length_b   1.000
_cell.length_c   1.000
_cell.angle_alpha   90.00
_cell.angle_beta   90.00
_cell.angle_gamma   90.00
#
_symmetry.space_group_name_H-M   'P 1'
#
loop_
_entity.id
_entity.type
_entity.pdbx_description
1 polymer ?
#
loop_
_entity_poly.entity_id
_entity_poly.type
_entity_poly.pdbx_seq_one_letter_code
_entity_poly.pdbx_strand_id
1 'polypeptide(L)'
;MAMADLASFNKQQKPVSLNDISIRQSISLSFLEQLFLKLKNKDLVTSVRGNLGGYKLSRDPNKIYLSSVIEAVNEDIKTTKCKLKSKKGCTGKTTKCVTHNLWDGLSKHINNYFTSVTLQDVLENKIPRNIPFENSINQSQGMNR
;
A
#
# COMPACT_ATOMS: atom_id res chain seq x y z
N MET A 1 -0.57 -9.97 -1.34
CA MET A 1 -0.88 -11.35 -1.82
C MET A 1 -2.16 -11.35 -2.66
N ALA A 2 -3.37 -11.17 -2.10
CA ALA A 2 -4.64 -11.28 -2.82
C ALA A 2 -4.78 -10.36 -4.06
N MET A 3 -4.31 -9.13 -4.02
CA MET A 3 -4.31 -8.22 -5.19
C MET A 3 -3.36 -8.67 -6.30
N ALA A 4 -2.21 -9.25 -5.95
CA ALA A 4 -1.28 -9.81 -6.95
C ALA A 4 -1.86 -11.09 -7.56
N ASP A 5 -2.53 -11.93 -6.76
CA ASP A 5 -3.26 -13.09 -7.25
C ASP A 5 -4.35 -12.68 -8.26
N LEU A 6 -5.22 -11.73 -7.89
CA LEU A 6 -6.23 -11.19 -8.79
C LEU A 6 -5.61 -10.63 -10.09
N ALA A 7 -4.50 -9.90 -9.97
CA ALA A 7 -3.81 -9.30 -11.10
C ALA A 7 -3.22 -10.34 -12.06
N SER A 8 -2.80 -11.51 -11.58
CA SER A 8 -2.28 -12.58 -12.42
C SER A 8 -3.33 -13.13 -13.42
N PHE A 9 -4.62 -13.02 -13.09
CA PHE A 9 -5.74 -13.42 -13.94
C PHE A 9 -6.29 -12.28 -14.82
N ASN A 10 -5.77 -11.07 -14.69
CA ASN A 10 -6.29 -9.90 -15.42
C ASN A 10 -6.22 -10.06 -16.95
N LYS A 11 -5.19 -10.72 -17.47
CA LYS A 11 -5.04 -11.00 -18.92
C LYS A 11 -6.17 -11.84 -19.50
N GLN A 12 -6.80 -12.69 -18.69
CA GLN A 12 -7.92 -13.54 -19.12
C GLN A 12 -9.26 -12.81 -19.13
N GLN A 13 -9.30 -11.60 -18.61
CA GLN A 13 -10.53 -10.78 -18.48
C GLN A 13 -11.68 -11.46 -17.70
N LYS A 14 -11.42 -12.59 -17.06
CA LYS A 14 -12.39 -13.34 -16.28
C LYS A 14 -12.42 -12.85 -14.82
N PRO A 15 -13.62 -12.76 -14.22
CA PRO A 15 -13.72 -12.48 -12.79
C PRO A 15 -13.10 -13.62 -11.97
N VAL A 16 -12.51 -13.29 -10.85
CA VAL A 16 -11.93 -14.27 -9.91
C VAL A 16 -12.75 -14.23 -8.63
N SER A 17 -13.21 -15.41 -8.15
CA SER A 17 -13.96 -15.49 -6.91
C SER A 17 -13.04 -15.29 -5.68
N LEU A 18 -13.57 -14.69 -4.61
CA LEU A 18 -12.83 -14.58 -3.37
C LEU A 18 -12.54 -15.94 -2.73
N ASN A 19 -13.40 -16.92 -2.97
CA ASN A 19 -13.19 -18.28 -2.50
C ASN A 19 -11.95 -18.91 -3.14
N ASP A 20 -11.74 -18.73 -4.45
CA ASP A 20 -10.54 -19.21 -5.13
C ASP A 20 -9.27 -18.55 -4.63
N ILE A 21 -9.32 -17.22 -4.41
CA ILE A 21 -8.20 -16.48 -3.80
C ILE A 21 -7.93 -16.99 -2.37
N SER A 22 -9.00 -17.21 -1.59
CA SER A 22 -8.92 -17.73 -0.22
C SER A 22 -8.15 -19.05 -0.18
N ILE A 23 -8.51 -19.98 -1.05
CA ILE A 23 -7.86 -21.30 -1.14
C ILE A 23 -6.40 -21.17 -1.57
N ARG A 24 -6.12 -20.42 -2.66
CA ARG A 24 -4.76 -20.30 -3.20
C ARG A 24 -3.81 -19.56 -2.26
N GLN A 25 -4.30 -18.56 -1.55
CA GLN A 25 -3.46 -17.72 -0.69
C GLN A 25 -3.53 -18.09 0.79
N SER A 26 -4.34 -19.09 1.15
CA SER A 26 -4.57 -19.52 2.55
C SER A 26 -5.00 -18.36 3.46
N ILE A 27 -5.90 -17.49 2.94
CA ILE A 27 -6.44 -16.34 3.65
C ILE A 27 -7.93 -16.60 3.89
N SER A 28 -8.46 -16.28 5.08
CA SER A 28 -9.87 -16.51 5.37
C SER A 28 -10.79 -15.72 4.42
N LEU A 29 -11.88 -16.35 3.97
CA LEU A 29 -12.83 -15.73 3.06
C LEU A 29 -13.46 -14.47 3.65
N SER A 30 -13.87 -14.51 4.91
CA SER A 30 -14.47 -13.36 5.60
C SER A 30 -13.52 -12.16 5.70
N PHE A 31 -12.22 -12.40 5.87
CA PHE A 31 -11.22 -11.35 5.85
C PHE A 31 -11.05 -10.74 4.45
N LEU A 32 -11.02 -11.59 3.41
CA LEU A 32 -10.96 -11.13 2.02
C LEU A 32 -12.18 -10.30 1.64
N GLU A 33 -13.39 -10.69 2.07
CA GLU A 33 -14.62 -9.93 1.81
C GLU A 33 -14.51 -8.50 2.36
N GLN A 34 -14.02 -8.34 3.59
CA GLN A 34 -13.80 -7.02 4.19
C GLN A 34 -12.75 -6.20 3.45
N LEU A 35 -11.64 -6.82 3.06
CA LEU A 35 -10.58 -6.15 2.30
C LEU A 35 -11.07 -5.71 0.92
N PHE A 36 -11.75 -6.60 0.20
CA PHE A 36 -12.22 -6.32 -1.16
C PHE A 36 -13.35 -5.29 -1.18
N LEU A 37 -14.16 -5.20 -0.13
CA LEU A 37 -15.11 -4.10 0.03
C LEU A 37 -14.37 -2.74 0.11
N LYS A 38 -13.29 -2.65 0.90
CA LYS A 38 -12.48 -1.44 1.00
C LYS A 38 -11.79 -1.10 -0.33
N LEU A 39 -11.21 -2.10 -1.01
CA LEU A 39 -10.57 -1.94 -2.32
C LEU A 39 -11.58 -1.48 -3.39
N LYS A 40 -12.80 -2.00 -3.36
CA LYS A 40 -13.89 -1.58 -4.26
C LYS A 40 -14.31 -0.14 -4.00
N ASN A 41 -14.42 0.29 -2.75
CA ASN A 41 -14.75 1.67 -2.38
C ASN A 41 -13.67 2.69 -2.82
N LYS A 42 -12.47 2.22 -3.11
CA LYS A 42 -11.34 3.04 -3.65
C LYS A 42 -11.11 2.81 -5.15
N ASP A 43 -12.06 2.20 -5.83
CA ASP A 43 -12.00 1.93 -7.28
C ASP A 43 -10.74 1.18 -7.74
N LEU A 44 -10.22 0.28 -6.90
CA LEU A 44 -9.10 -0.59 -7.26
C LEU A 44 -9.57 -1.93 -7.84
N VAL A 45 -10.77 -2.35 -7.47
CA VAL A 45 -11.43 -3.55 -7.98
C VAL A 45 -12.91 -3.29 -8.28
N THR A 46 -13.48 -4.06 -9.20
CA THR A 46 -14.91 -4.09 -9.51
C THR A 46 -15.46 -5.48 -9.28
N SER A 47 -16.72 -5.58 -8.83
CA SER A 47 -17.41 -6.85 -8.65
C SER A 47 -18.27 -7.18 -9.86
N VAL A 48 -18.25 -8.43 -10.27
CA VAL A 48 -19.10 -8.98 -11.33
C VAL A 48 -20.10 -9.96 -10.71
N ARG A 49 -21.39 -9.79 -10.96
CA ARG A 49 -22.46 -10.65 -10.45
C ARG A 49 -22.68 -11.85 -11.37
N GLY A 50 -23.24 -12.94 -10.85
CA GLY A 50 -23.63 -14.15 -11.57
C GLY A 50 -22.87 -15.41 -11.12
N ASN A 51 -23.23 -16.57 -11.70
CA ASN A 51 -22.62 -17.87 -11.36
C ASN A 51 -21.10 -17.91 -11.60
N LEU A 52 -20.60 -17.17 -12.57
CA LEU A 52 -19.17 -16.97 -12.86
C LEU A 52 -18.71 -15.58 -12.39
N GLY A 53 -19.36 -15.07 -11.36
CA GLY A 53 -19.04 -13.78 -10.77
C GLY A 53 -17.77 -13.80 -9.94
N GLY A 54 -17.39 -12.62 -9.46
CA GLY A 54 -16.17 -12.42 -8.67
C GLY A 54 -15.69 -10.99 -8.76
N TYR A 55 -14.39 -10.82 -8.71
CA TYR A 55 -13.75 -9.51 -8.78
C TYR A 55 -12.79 -9.43 -9.97
N LYS A 56 -12.65 -8.23 -10.49
CA LYS A 56 -11.64 -7.84 -11.49
C LYS A 56 -10.93 -6.59 -11.02
N LEU A 57 -9.72 -6.35 -11.52
CA LEU A 57 -9.10 -5.04 -11.38
C LEU A 57 -9.94 -3.99 -12.13
N SER A 58 -10.05 -2.79 -11.57
CA SER A 58 -10.75 -1.66 -12.21
C SER A 58 -9.91 -0.97 -13.28
N ARG A 59 -8.60 -1.20 -13.29
CA ARG A 59 -7.63 -0.64 -14.23
C ARG A 59 -6.45 -1.58 -14.42
N ASP A 60 -5.58 -1.27 -15.38
CA ASP A 60 -4.39 -2.07 -15.65
C ASP A 60 -3.46 -2.18 -14.42
N PRO A 61 -2.83 -3.36 -14.18
CA PRO A 61 -1.89 -3.56 -13.07
C PRO A 61 -0.74 -2.56 -13.03
N ASN A 62 -0.29 -2.05 -14.20
CA ASN A 62 0.74 -1.02 -14.30
C ASN A 62 0.31 0.38 -13.83
N LYS A 63 -1.00 0.59 -13.61
CA LYS A 63 -1.60 1.83 -13.08
C LYS A 63 -2.06 1.72 -11.63
N ILE A 64 -1.82 0.58 -10.99
CA ILE A 64 -2.16 0.34 -9.58
C ILE A 64 -0.87 0.27 -8.78
N TYR A 65 -0.57 1.33 -8.04
CA TYR A 65 0.58 1.40 -7.16
C TYR A 65 0.29 0.68 -5.83
N LEU A 66 1.32 0.08 -5.22
CA LEU A 66 1.18 -0.59 -3.93
C LEU A 66 0.73 0.35 -2.82
N SER A 67 1.15 1.62 -2.86
CA SER A 67 0.69 2.66 -1.93
C SER A 67 -0.83 2.81 -1.93
N SER A 68 -1.46 2.81 -3.12
CA SER A 68 -2.92 2.91 -3.24
C SER A 68 -3.65 1.70 -2.65
N VAL A 69 -3.08 0.49 -2.81
CA VAL A 69 -3.63 -0.74 -2.22
C VAL A 69 -3.57 -0.69 -0.70
N ILE A 70 -2.43 -0.29 -0.14
CA ILE A 70 -2.21 -0.17 1.31
C ILE A 70 -3.12 0.89 1.91
N GLU A 71 -3.22 2.06 1.26
CA GLU A 71 -4.13 3.12 1.69
C GLU A 71 -5.59 2.68 1.68
N ALA A 72 -6.01 1.94 0.66
CA ALA A 72 -7.39 1.47 0.51
C ALA A 72 -7.82 0.55 1.66
N VAL A 73 -6.92 -0.29 2.17
CA VAL A 73 -7.23 -1.21 3.28
C VAL A 73 -7.05 -0.56 4.65
N ASN A 74 -6.69 0.73 4.69
CA ASN A 74 -6.41 1.50 5.91
C ASN A 74 -5.29 0.89 6.77
N GLU A 75 -4.35 0.22 6.13
CA GLU A 75 -3.12 -0.21 6.79
C GLU A 75 -2.11 0.93 6.75
N ASP A 76 -2.13 1.78 7.76
CA ASP A 76 -1.01 2.69 8.00
C ASP A 76 0.24 1.83 8.25
N ILE A 77 1.22 1.90 7.37
CA ILE A 77 2.53 1.31 7.63
C ILE A 77 3.20 2.14 8.73
N LYS A 78 2.81 1.84 9.96
CA LYS A 78 3.39 2.47 11.14
C LYS A 78 4.62 1.67 11.53
N THR A 79 5.77 2.19 11.23
CA THR A 79 7.04 1.64 11.75
C THR A 79 7.17 1.84 13.26
N THR A 80 6.32 2.71 13.86
CA THR A 80 6.32 3.01 15.29
C THR A 80 4.95 3.46 15.80
N LYS A 81 4.80 3.47 17.13
CA LYS A 81 3.65 4.09 17.83
C LYS A 81 3.62 5.62 17.70
N CYS A 82 4.65 6.25 17.15
CA CYS A 82 4.74 7.68 16.93
C CYS A 82 3.70 8.14 15.90
N LYS A 83 2.74 8.94 16.33
CA LYS A 83 1.85 9.64 15.40
C LYS A 83 2.59 10.89 14.90
N LEU A 84 3.18 10.83 13.71
CA LEU A 84 4.00 11.87 13.11
C LEU A 84 3.35 13.26 13.09
N LYS A 85 2.02 13.31 13.01
CA LYS A 85 1.21 14.56 13.01
C LYS A 85 0.53 14.86 14.35
N SER A 86 0.89 14.15 15.42
CA SER A 86 0.25 14.39 16.71
C SER A 86 0.78 15.65 17.38
N LYS A 87 -0.12 16.55 17.77
CA LYS A 87 0.20 17.71 18.60
C LYS A 87 0.69 17.31 20.03
N LYS A 88 0.45 16.07 20.44
CA LYS A 88 0.79 15.54 21.78
C LYS A 88 2.20 14.93 21.87
N GLY A 89 3.03 15.07 20.83
CA GLY A 89 4.39 14.49 20.83
C GLY A 89 4.43 12.96 20.86
N CYS A 90 5.64 12.38 20.99
CA CYS A 90 5.85 10.93 20.90
C CYS A 90 5.46 10.17 22.16
N THR A 91 5.50 10.83 23.33
CA THR A 91 5.31 10.23 24.66
C THR A 91 4.08 10.78 25.39
N GLY A 92 3.18 11.47 24.67
CA GLY A 92 2.05 12.19 25.28
C GLY A 92 2.44 13.56 25.85
N LYS A 93 3.73 13.91 25.81
CA LYS A 93 4.29 15.23 26.09
C LYS A 93 4.46 16.00 24.79
N THR A 94 4.46 17.32 24.83
CA THR A 94 4.57 18.19 23.64
C THR A 94 5.89 18.09 22.89
N THR A 95 6.86 17.33 23.40
CA THR A 95 8.22 17.19 22.86
C THR A 95 8.35 15.95 22.01
N LYS A 96 9.15 16.04 20.93
CA LYS A 96 9.55 14.91 20.09
C LYS A 96 10.63 14.10 20.80
N CYS A 97 10.58 12.76 20.69
CA CYS A 97 11.64 11.92 21.22
C CYS A 97 12.93 12.02 20.37
N VAL A 98 14.07 11.63 20.93
CA VAL A 98 15.38 11.68 20.25
C VAL A 98 15.37 10.91 18.91
N THR A 99 14.64 9.82 18.82
CA THR A 99 14.54 8.96 17.61
C THR A 99 13.43 9.36 16.66
N HIS A 100 12.69 10.46 16.92
CA HIS A 100 11.55 10.88 16.11
C HIS A 100 11.90 11.04 14.61
N ASN A 101 12.99 11.76 14.32
CA ASN A 101 13.41 12.03 12.94
C ASN A 101 13.88 10.78 12.22
N LEU A 102 14.46 9.80 12.92
CA LEU A 102 14.83 8.50 12.36
C LEU A 102 13.59 7.76 11.85
N TRP A 103 12.56 7.68 12.66
CA TRP A 103 11.33 6.97 12.32
C TRP A 103 10.49 7.69 11.28
N ASP A 104 10.49 9.02 11.30
CA ASP A 104 9.86 9.84 10.25
C ASP A 104 10.53 9.60 8.90
N GLY A 105 11.86 9.61 8.87
CA GLY A 105 12.64 9.30 7.66
C GLY A 105 12.37 7.90 7.13
N LEU A 106 12.35 6.89 8.00
CA LEU A 106 12.04 5.51 7.60
C LEU A 106 10.62 5.37 7.03
N SER A 107 9.63 6.00 7.70
CA SER A 107 8.23 5.96 7.22
C SER A 107 8.09 6.62 5.85
N LYS A 108 8.77 7.74 5.62
CA LYS A 108 8.81 8.40 4.31
C LYS A 108 9.46 7.52 3.26
N HIS A 109 10.58 6.86 3.59
CA HIS A 109 11.26 5.97 2.67
C HIS A 109 10.39 4.78 2.25
N ILE A 110 9.72 4.14 3.22
CA ILE A 110 8.78 3.05 2.94
C ILE A 110 7.63 3.53 2.05
N ASN A 111 7.05 4.70 2.35
CA ASN A 111 5.97 5.25 1.54
C ASN A 111 6.43 5.56 0.11
N ASN A 112 7.59 6.18 -0.08
CA ASN A 112 8.17 6.45 -1.39
C ASN A 112 8.42 5.15 -2.17
N TYR A 113 8.88 4.09 -1.49
CA TYR A 113 9.02 2.78 -2.09
C TYR A 113 7.70 2.27 -2.66
N PHE A 114 6.62 2.27 -1.88
CA PHE A 114 5.32 1.78 -2.35
C PHE A 114 4.64 2.67 -3.38
N THR A 115 4.98 3.96 -3.46
CA THR A 115 4.52 4.86 -4.54
C THR A 115 5.27 4.66 -5.85
N SER A 116 6.40 3.97 -5.84
CA SER A 116 7.19 3.68 -7.04
C SER A 116 6.97 2.29 -7.62
N VAL A 117 6.29 1.39 -6.89
CA VAL A 117 6.07 0.00 -7.31
C VAL A 117 4.61 -0.23 -7.69
N THR A 118 4.39 -0.79 -8.87
CA THR A 118 3.07 -1.18 -9.36
C THR A 118 2.77 -2.66 -9.15
N LEU A 119 1.50 -3.06 -9.29
CA LEU A 119 1.14 -4.48 -9.30
C LEU A 119 1.80 -5.23 -10.45
N GLN A 120 2.00 -4.57 -11.61
CA GLN A 120 2.68 -5.17 -12.75
C GLN A 120 4.14 -5.48 -12.42
N ASP A 121 4.86 -4.57 -11.73
CA ASP A 121 6.24 -4.80 -11.32
C ASP A 121 6.35 -6.01 -10.39
N VAL A 122 5.37 -6.20 -9.51
CA VAL A 122 5.31 -7.38 -8.62
C VAL A 122 5.11 -8.66 -9.43
N LEU A 123 4.20 -8.66 -10.42
CA LEU A 123 3.94 -9.84 -11.27
C LEU A 123 5.14 -10.22 -12.13
N GLU A 124 5.88 -9.24 -12.61
CA GLU A 124 7.05 -9.43 -13.46
C GLU A 124 8.36 -9.61 -12.68
N ASN A 125 8.28 -9.56 -11.33
CA ASN A 125 9.44 -9.55 -10.45
C ASN A 125 10.48 -8.46 -10.79
N LYS A 126 10.00 -7.33 -11.31
CA LYS A 126 10.80 -6.15 -11.68
C LYS A 126 10.79 -5.09 -10.56
N ILE A 127 10.94 -5.54 -9.34
CA ILE A 127 10.89 -4.65 -8.17
C ILE A 127 12.21 -3.87 -8.07
N PRO A 128 12.16 -2.52 -8.02
CA PRO A 128 13.36 -1.72 -7.87
C PRO A 128 14.06 -2.04 -6.55
N ARG A 129 15.33 -2.46 -6.62
CA ARG A 129 16.14 -2.81 -5.44
C ARG A 129 16.73 -1.60 -4.75
N ASN A 130 16.91 -0.51 -5.49
CA ASN A 130 17.48 0.75 -4.99
C ASN A 130 16.60 1.91 -5.43
N ILE A 131 15.88 2.52 -4.51
CA ILE A 131 15.24 3.81 -4.74
C ILE A 131 16.16 4.87 -4.16
N PRO A 132 16.64 5.84 -4.97
CA PRO A 132 17.48 6.92 -4.49
C PRO A 132 16.75 7.67 -3.38
N PHE A 133 17.44 7.90 -2.26
CA PHE A 133 16.97 8.78 -1.21
C PHE A 133 17.11 10.22 -1.74
N GLU A 134 16.01 10.86 -2.11
CA GLU A 134 16.04 12.30 -2.31
C GLU A 134 16.27 12.95 -0.94
N ASN A 135 17.53 13.36 -0.70
CA ASN A 135 17.93 14.13 0.46
C ASN A 135 17.24 15.50 0.44
N SER A 136 16.03 15.59 0.96
CA SER A 136 15.35 16.85 1.27
C SER A 136 15.97 17.50 2.54
N ILE A 137 17.26 17.33 2.76
CA ILE A 137 18.03 17.98 3.85
C ILE A 137 19.04 18.92 3.20
N ASN A 138 18.55 19.93 2.46
CA ASN A 138 19.36 21.09 2.15
C ASN A 138 18.46 22.29 1.88
N GLN A 139 18.00 22.93 2.95
CA GLN A 139 17.76 24.38 2.96
C GLN A 139 17.37 24.80 4.38
N SER A 140 18.35 24.94 5.27
CA SER A 140 18.31 25.92 6.36
C SER A 140 19.64 25.92 7.13
N GLN A 141 20.75 26.21 6.41
CA GLN A 141 21.92 26.80 7.05
C GLN A 141 22.47 27.84 6.07
N GLY A 142 21.99 29.03 6.21
CA GLY A 142 22.51 30.20 5.53
C GLY A 142 21.92 31.45 6.14
N MET A 143 22.66 32.05 7.00
CA MET A 143 22.67 33.42 7.51
C MET A 143 22.46 33.51 9.02
N ASN A 144 23.56 33.59 9.70
CA ASN A 144 23.80 34.73 10.59
C ASN A 144 25.31 34.92 10.83
N ARG A 145 25.76 35.98 10.25
CA ARG A 145 26.86 36.75 10.82
C ARG A 145 26.29 37.76 11.81
#